data_7192c3af23bad0e6edc1161131b84720
#
_entry.id   7192c3af23bad0e6edc1161131b84720
#
_cell.length_a   1.000
_cell.length_b   1.000
_cell.length_c   1.000
_cell.angle_alpha   90.00
_cell.angle_beta   90.00
_cell.angle_gamma   90.00
#
_symmetry.space_group_name_H-M   'P 1'
#
loop_
_entity.id
_entity.type
_entity.pdbx_description
1 polymer ?
#
loop_
_entity_poly.entity_id
_entity_poly.type
_entity_poly.pdbx_seq_one_letter_code
_entity_poly.pdbx_strand_id
1 'polypeptide(L)'
;MPNQVTDSLTSVEPSRRGRYVPAILDAIVPGVGHLFAGRRRRGLLFLAPILIALVAVVIIALTSSPARIAASIVDSGVLWALIAFQAFLLLWRLLAVGSSLTAPGLPRLRSRDAIPIALLLIVVIAPQAYAGYGTEVARETADQIFQDDPTPVVAAGPSVAPEPDPSFLTPADPSASTDPSASTSPSPAPVDERINALVVGADAGVGRRTYLTDTMIVVSLDPNTGTVSMVSIPRDMVDVPLADGRKYSAKINGLVAYARHHPKQFPGSSGKGFDVLQGALGKLLGLDIPYYAAVDLGGFVSIVNTLGGVDVNVERSFCDPHYKEYGYLHGFSISAGRHHLNGNQALAYARVRKPNGESDFTRAARQQEVLTGMRDTIERGGFLNDPIGLLKAIGRTVSTNIPRKKLPDLADAAAKVDRAHIYRTVIDHPLVKSGFDKRGSVQLPVIKKIRALADDLFPVDGSLPKRAYLAPKSSTKRATTSGVRGCAPAPTKKPTPKPTKKPTAKPTASAPTAEPSPSHVSEPPPASAAP
;
A
#
# COMPACT_ATOMS: atom_id res chain seq x y z
N MET A 1 -6.76 -93.38 20.11
CA MET A 1 -7.01 -92.06 20.69
C MET A 1 -6.17 -91.01 19.98
N PRO A 2 -6.75 -90.16 19.13
CA PRO A 2 -5.97 -89.09 18.52
C PRO A 2 -6.20 -87.78 19.32
N ASN A 3 -5.07 -87.13 19.65
CA ASN A 3 -4.99 -85.86 20.34
C ASN A 3 -5.61 -84.76 19.43
N GLN A 4 -6.61 -84.11 19.91
CA GLN A 4 -7.07 -82.81 19.39
C GLN A 4 -6.13 -81.71 19.89
N VAL A 5 -5.30 -81.20 19.03
CA VAL A 5 -4.60 -79.94 19.20
C VAL A 5 -5.60 -78.84 18.80
N THR A 6 -6.21 -78.22 19.84
CA THR A 6 -7.00 -77.00 19.66
C THR A 6 -6.05 -75.87 19.35
N ASP A 7 -6.03 -75.45 18.07
CA ASP A 7 -5.42 -74.19 17.64
C ASP A 7 -6.24 -73.04 18.21
N SER A 8 -5.78 -72.50 19.33
CA SER A 8 -6.23 -71.22 19.88
C SER A 8 -5.65 -70.12 19.03
N LEU A 9 -6.33 -69.77 17.92
CA LEU A 9 -6.10 -68.52 17.22
C LEU A 9 -6.42 -67.40 18.20
N THR A 10 -5.38 -66.84 18.83
CA THR A 10 -5.44 -65.59 19.59
C THR A 10 -5.91 -64.50 18.64
N SER A 11 -7.21 -64.20 18.67
CA SER A 11 -7.77 -62.99 18.09
C SER A 11 -7.18 -61.80 18.83
N VAL A 12 -6.14 -61.18 18.25
CA VAL A 12 -5.61 -59.91 18.71
C VAL A 12 -6.75 -58.90 18.67
N GLU A 13 -7.36 -58.58 19.80
CA GLU A 13 -8.32 -57.49 19.90
C GLU A 13 -7.71 -56.22 19.35
N PRO A 14 -8.32 -55.57 18.36
CA PRO A 14 -7.80 -54.35 17.78
C PRO A 14 -7.71 -53.29 18.89
N SER A 15 -6.48 -52.93 19.28
CA SER A 15 -6.23 -52.00 20.34
C SER A 15 -6.88 -50.65 20.01
N ARG A 16 -7.48 -49.99 21.01
CA ARG A 16 -8.08 -48.65 20.89
C ARG A 16 -7.12 -47.61 20.30
N ARG A 17 -5.81 -47.78 20.57
CA ARG A 17 -4.75 -46.93 19.98
C ARG A 17 -4.68 -47.04 18.47
N GLY A 18 -5.11 -48.16 17.89
CA GLY A 18 -5.09 -48.36 16.42
C GLY A 18 -6.03 -47.47 15.60
N ARG A 19 -6.99 -46.73 16.22
CA ARG A 19 -7.89 -45.81 15.50
C ARG A 19 -7.33 -44.42 15.31
N TYR A 20 -6.54 -43.90 16.28
CA TYR A 20 -6.09 -42.51 16.24
C TYR A 20 -4.99 -42.28 15.22
N VAL A 21 -4.10 -43.24 15.01
CA VAL A 21 -3.01 -43.11 14.03
C VAL A 21 -3.57 -42.89 12.61
N PRO A 22 -4.50 -43.75 12.09
CA PRO A 22 -5.12 -43.46 10.79
C PRO A 22 -5.91 -42.14 10.75
N ALA A 23 -6.63 -41.79 11.81
CA ALA A 23 -7.40 -40.57 11.87
C ALA A 23 -6.49 -39.32 11.88
N ILE A 24 -5.34 -39.35 12.55
CA ILE A 24 -4.34 -38.26 12.50
C ILE A 24 -3.73 -38.13 11.10
N LEU A 25 -3.42 -39.25 10.46
CA LEU A 25 -2.90 -39.22 9.09
C LEU A 25 -3.94 -38.66 8.10
N ASP A 26 -5.22 -39.03 8.26
CA ASP A 26 -6.33 -38.50 7.45
C ASP A 26 -6.65 -37.03 7.78
N ALA A 27 -6.35 -36.56 8.99
CA ALA A 27 -6.45 -35.14 9.34
C ALA A 27 -5.40 -34.29 8.61
N ILE A 28 -4.21 -34.84 8.36
CA ILE A 28 -3.14 -34.17 7.61
C ILE A 28 -3.43 -34.26 6.11
N VAL A 29 -3.56 -35.50 5.59
CA VAL A 29 -3.83 -35.78 4.17
C VAL A 29 -4.94 -36.82 4.07
N PRO A 30 -6.17 -36.43 3.66
CA PRO A 30 -7.29 -37.34 3.48
C PRO A 30 -6.93 -38.54 2.62
N GLY A 31 -7.19 -39.74 3.12
CA GLY A 31 -6.94 -41.00 2.45
C GLY A 31 -5.66 -41.71 2.88
N VAL A 32 -4.64 -40.99 3.38
CA VAL A 32 -3.36 -41.62 3.83
C VAL A 32 -3.58 -42.52 5.03
N GLY A 33 -4.41 -42.12 5.99
CA GLY A 33 -4.76 -42.95 7.14
C GLY A 33 -5.48 -44.22 6.75
N HIS A 34 -6.38 -44.17 5.76
CA HIS A 34 -7.05 -45.35 5.21
C HIS A 34 -6.07 -46.30 4.51
N LEU A 35 -5.10 -45.76 3.73
CA LEU A 35 -4.04 -46.56 3.11
C LEU A 35 -3.17 -47.25 4.16
N PHE A 36 -2.78 -46.53 5.20
CA PHE A 36 -2.03 -47.06 6.34
C PHE A 36 -2.78 -48.21 7.05
N ALA A 37 -4.10 -48.07 7.18
CA ALA A 37 -4.97 -49.11 7.75
C ALA A 37 -5.29 -50.26 6.79
N GLY A 38 -4.65 -50.35 5.61
CA GLY A 38 -4.84 -51.42 4.63
C GLY A 38 -6.13 -51.28 3.77
N ARG A 39 -6.88 -50.16 3.89
CA ARG A 39 -8.17 -49.93 3.22
C ARG A 39 -7.98 -49.19 1.90
N ARG A 40 -7.28 -49.82 0.96
CA ARG A 40 -6.80 -49.22 -0.30
C ARG A 40 -7.90 -48.48 -1.10
N ARG A 41 -9.08 -49.09 -1.31
CA ARG A 41 -10.17 -48.45 -2.07
C ARG A 41 -10.65 -47.14 -1.43
N ARG A 42 -10.88 -47.10 -0.12
CA ARG A 42 -11.29 -45.89 0.59
C ARG A 42 -10.18 -44.86 0.62
N GLY A 43 -8.91 -45.30 0.84
CA GLY A 43 -7.76 -44.42 0.82
C GLY A 43 -7.60 -43.69 -0.50
N LEU A 44 -7.70 -44.43 -1.62
CA LEU A 44 -7.63 -43.84 -2.97
C LEU A 44 -8.81 -42.89 -3.25
N LEU A 45 -10.03 -43.25 -2.78
CA LEU A 45 -11.21 -42.38 -2.93
C LEU A 45 -10.98 -41.02 -2.25
N PHE A 46 -10.50 -41.01 -1.00
CA PHE A 46 -10.24 -39.78 -0.25
C PHE A 46 -9.03 -39.00 -0.78
N LEU A 47 -8.02 -39.69 -1.33
CA LEU A 47 -6.81 -39.07 -1.85
C LEU A 47 -7.00 -38.44 -3.25
N ALA A 48 -7.88 -39.02 -4.09
CA ALA A 48 -8.06 -38.61 -5.48
C ALA A 48 -8.37 -37.11 -5.66
N PRO A 49 -9.32 -36.49 -4.93
CA PRO A 49 -9.58 -35.04 -5.08
C PRO A 49 -8.38 -34.17 -4.71
N ILE A 50 -7.56 -34.60 -3.73
CA ILE A 50 -6.36 -33.88 -3.34
C ILE A 50 -5.31 -33.94 -4.45
N LEU A 51 -5.12 -35.10 -5.06
CA LEU A 51 -4.19 -35.26 -6.19
C LEU A 51 -4.64 -34.45 -7.41
N ILE A 52 -5.94 -34.45 -7.72
CA ILE A 52 -6.50 -33.64 -8.81
C ILE A 52 -6.25 -32.15 -8.53
N ALA A 53 -6.52 -31.67 -7.31
CA ALA A 53 -6.26 -30.29 -6.94
C ALA A 53 -4.76 -29.94 -7.01
N LEU A 54 -3.88 -30.84 -6.57
CA LEU A 54 -2.44 -30.64 -6.66
C LEU A 54 -1.98 -30.53 -8.13
N VAL A 55 -2.47 -31.41 -8.99
CA VAL A 55 -2.17 -31.37 -10.45
C VAL A 55 -2.65 -30.04 -11.04
N ALA A 56 -3.87 -29.59 -10.70
CA ALA A 56 -4.39 -28.31 -11.16
C ALA A 56 -3.50 -27.12 -10.70
N VAL A 57 -3.06 -27.12 -9.43
CA VAL A 57 -2.14 -26.10 -8.91
C VAL A 57 -0.80 -26.13 -9.66
N VAL A 58 -0.25 -27.31 -9.90
CA VAL A 58 1.00 -27.45 -10.67
C VAL A 58 0.83 -26.93 -12.10
N ILE A 59 -0.27 -27.25 -12.77
CA ILE A 59 -0.55 -26.72 -14.12
C ILE A 59 -0.62 -25.19 -14.08
N ILE A 60 -1.37 -24.61 -13.15
CA ILE A 60 -1.48 -23.16 -13.01
C ILE A 60 -0.10 -22.53 -12.75
N ALA A 61 0.71 -23.12 -11.87
CA ALA A 61 2.06 -22.64 -11.56
C ALA A 61 3.03 -22.73 -12.74
N LEU A 62 2.88 -23.72 -13.62
CA LEU A 62 3.70 -23.87 -14.81
C LEU A 62 3.25 -23.01 -16.00
N THR A 63 1.96 -22.63 -16.04
CA THR A 63 1.37 -21.90 -17.17
C THR A 63 1.17 -20.41 -16.90
N SER A 64 1.29 -19.97 -15.64
CA SER A 64 1.05 -18.58 -15.24
C SER A 64 2.22 -17.99 -14.48
N SER A 65 2.48 -16.69 -14.66
CA SER A 65 3.49 -15.99 -13.87
C SER A 65 3.06 -15.88 -12.39
N PRO A 66 3.99 -15.86 -11.43
CA PRO A 66 3.66 -15.65 -10.02
C PRO A 66 2.90 -14.35 -9.78
N ALA A 67 3.22 -13.29 -10.52
CA ALA A 67 2.55 -12.00 -10.46
C ALA A 67 1.09 -12.10 -10.95
N ARG A 68 0.84 -12.84 -12.05
CA ARG A 68 -0.50 -13.11 -12.57
C ARG A 68 -1.34 -13.90 -11.58
N ILE A 69 -0.77 -14.94 -10.97
CA ILE A 69 -1.46 -15.74 -9.95
C ILE A 69 -1.86 -14.84 -8.77
N ALA A 70 -0.93 -14.04 -8.26
CA ALA A 70 -1.20 -13.11 -7.15
C ALA A 70 -2.30 -12.09 -7.50
N ALA A 71 -2.28 -11.54 -8.70
CA ALA A 71 -3.29 -10.59 -9.18
C ALA A 71 -4.66 -11.25 -9.40
N SER A 72 -4.70 -12.52 -9.84
CA SER A 72 -5.94 -13.27 -10.04
C SER A 72 -6.68 -13.57 -8.74
N ILE A 73 -5.96 -13.63 -7.61
CA ILE A 73 -6.57 -13.85 -6.28
C ILE A 73 -7.53 -12.70 -5.89
N VAL A 74 -7.39 -11.52 -6.50
CA VAL A 74 -8.26 -10.37 -6.23
C VAL A 74 -9.59 -10.46 -6.99
N ASP A 75 -9.69 -11.32 -8.00
CA ASP A 75 -10.93 -11.53 -8.76
C ASP A 75 -12.03 -12.12 -7.87
N SER A 76 -13.25 -11.56 -7.94
CA SER A 76 -14.36 -11.98 -7.08
C SER A 76 -14.76 -13.44 -7.32
N GLY A 77 -14.72 -13.91 -8.57
CA GLY A 77 -15.02 -15.29 -8.91
C GLY A 77 -13.99 -16.27 -8.34
N VAL A 78 -12.72 -15.92 -8.40
CA VAL A 78 -11.60 -16.70 -7.81
C VAL A 78 -11.74 -16.74 -6.29
N LEU A 79 -12.05 -15.61 -5.63
CA LEU A 79 -12.24 -15.57 -4.19
C LEU A 79 -13.40 -16.43 -3.71
N TRP A 80 -14.56 -16.38 -4.39
CA TRP A 80 -15.67 -17.26 -4.10
C TRP A 80 -15.36 -18.73 -4.37
N ALA A 81 -14.62 -19.03 -5.45
CA ALA A 81 -14.17 -20.39 -5.74
C ALA A 81 -13.22 -20.92 -4.65
N LEU A 82 -12.33 -20.07 -4.13
CA LEU A 82 -11.43 -20.41 -3.01
C LEU A 82 -12.22 -20.69 -1.73
N ILE A 83 -13.22 -19.87 -1.39
CA ILE A 83 -14.09 -20.11 -0.22
C ILE A 83 -14.83 -21.44 -0.36
N ALA A 84 -15.45 -21.69 -1.52
CA ALA A 84 -16.15 -22.94 -1.78
C ALA A 84 -15.22 -24.16 -1.73
N PHE A 85 -14.00 -24.04 -2.27
CA PHE A 85 -12.99 -25.08 -2.23
C PHE A 85 -12.50 -25.36 -0.80
N GLN A 86 -12.31 -24.31 0.03
CA GLN A 86 -11.94 -24.48 1.44
C GLN A 86 -13.05 -25.18 2.23
N ALA A 87 -14.32 -24.80 2.00
CA ALA A 87 -15.46 -25.46 2.62
C ALA A 87 -15.54 -26.94 2.22
N PHE A 88 -15.33 -27.23 0.92
CA PHE A 88 -15.24 -28.60 0.41
C PHE A 88 -14.10 -29.38 1.07
N LEU A 89 -12.91 -28.81 1.14
CA LEU A 89 -11.74 -29.46 1.76
C LEU A 89 -11.97 -29.75 3.27
N LEU A 90 -12.60 -28.82 3.98
CA LEU A 90 -12.95 -29.03 5.40
C LEU A 90 -13.90 -30.20 5.55
N LEU A 91 -15.00 -30.20 4.80
CA LEU A 91 -15.97 -31.29 4.82
C LEU A 91 -15.32 -32.62 4.44
N TRP A 92 -14.47 -32.63 3.41
CA TRP A 92 -13.76 -33.81 2.93
C TRP A 92 -12.81 -34.39 3.97
N ARG A 93 -12.05 -33.52 4.68
CA ARG A 93 -11.20 -33.92 5.80
C ARG A 93 -12.01 -34.47 6.97
N LEU A 94 -13.11 -33.83 7.35
CA LEU A 94 -13.98 -34.30 8.41
C LEU A 94 -14.60 -35.68 8.09
N LEU A 95 -15.01 -35.91 6.83
CA LEU A 95 -15.50 -37.22 6.37
C LEU A 95 -14.41 -38.29 6.41
N ALA A 96 -13.18 -37.98 5.98
CA ALA A 96 -12.06 -38.91 6.04
C ALA A 96 -11.73 -39.31 7.49
N VAL A 97 -11.58 -38.30 8.37
CA VAL A 97 -11.31 -38.51 9.80
C VAL A 97 -12.45 -39.30 10.47
N GLY A 98 -13.70 -38.91 10.23
CA GLY A 98 -14.88 -39.61 10.75
C GLY A 98 -14.95 -41.07 10.31
N SER A 99 -14.67 -41.31 9.02
CA SER A 99 -14.59 -42.66 8.43
C SER A 99 -13.47 -43.53 9.05
N SER A 100 -12.33 -42.92 9.41
CA SER A 100 -11.24 -43.62 10.10
C SER A 100 -11.59 -43.95 11.56
N LEU A 101 -12.23 -43.01 12.25
CA LEU A 101 -12.62 -43.18 13.67
C LEU A 101 -13.75 -44.22 13.84
N THR A 102 -14.64 -44.37 12.88
CA THR A 102 -15.82 -45.27 12.92
C THR A 102 -15.66 -46.50 12.06
N ALA A 103 -14.44 -46.85 11.69
CA ALA A 103 -14.18 -47.94 10.78
C ALA A 103 -14.66 -49.32 11.32
N PRO A 104 -15.14 -50.20 10.44
CA PRO A 104 -15.58 -51.55 10.85
C PRO A 104 -14.49 -52.32 11.61
N GLY A 105 -14.89 -53.03 12.67
CA GLY A 105 -13.97 -53.76 13.53
C GLY A 105 -13.37 -52.97 14.69
N LEU A 106 -13.63 -51.65 14.76
CA LEU A 106 -13.19 -50.83 15.90
C LEU A 106 -14.26 -50.83 17.03
N PRO A 107 -13.84 -50.81 18.32
CA PRO A 107 -14.77 -50.68 19.42
C PRO A 107 -15.55 -49.37 19.34
N ARG A 108 -16.80 -49.34 19.86
CA ARG A 108 -17.63 -48.13 19.90
C ARG A 108 -16.93 -46.97 20.58
N LEU A 109 -17.14 -45.74 20.13
CA LEU A 109 -16.64 -44.53 20.78
C LEU A 109 -17.26 -44.38 22.17
N ARG A 110 -16.47 -44.00 23.14
CA ARG A 110 -16.86 -43.77 24.54
C ARG A 110 -16.59 -42.33 24.94
N SER A 111 -17.15 -41.84 26.02
CA SER A 111 -16.93 -40.49 26.55
C SER A 111 -15.45 -40.15 26.77
N ARG A 112 -14.60 -41.12 27.06
CA ARG A 112 -13.13 -40.93 27.19
C ARG A 112 -12.44 -40.61 25.85
N ASP A 113 -13.07 -40.91 24.73
CA ASP A 113 -12.54 -40.60 23.37
C ASP A 113 -12.84 -39.14 22.97
N ALA A 114 -13.69 -38.44 23.76
CA ALA A 114 -14.09 -37.06 23.41
C ALA A 114 -12.92 -36.07 23.35
N ILE A 115 -11.97 -36.15 24.35
CA ILE A 115 -10.83 -35.24 24.39
C ILE A 115 -9.89 -35.41 23.17
N PRO A 116 -9.39 -36.63 22.86
CA PRO A 116 -8.52 -36.80 21.70
C PRO A 116 -9.23 -36.49 20.38
N ILE A 117 -10.53 -36.76 20.26
CA ILE A 117 -11.31 -36.37 19.07
C ILE A 117 -11.43 -34.85 18.98
N ALA A 118 -11.71 -34.14 20.08
CA ALA A 118 -11.79 -32.69 20.10
C ALA A 118 -10.46 -32.04 19.68
N LEU A 119 -9.33 -32.55 20.20
CA LEU A 119 -8.00 -32.09 19.79
C LEU A 119 -7.75 -32.33 18.30
N LEU A 120 -8.14 -33.50 17.80
CA LEU A 120 -8.00 -33.80 16.37
C LEU A 120 -8.85 -32.86 15.50
N LEU A 121 -10.08 -32.57 15.93
CA LEU A 121 -10.95 -31.61 15.24
C LEU A 121 -10.35 -30.21 15.24
N ILE A 122 -9.75 -29.76 16.33
CA ILE A 122 -9.06 -28.47 16.38
C ILE A 122 -7.91 -28.42 15.35
N VAL A 123 -7.12 -29.49 15.25
CA VAL A 123 -6.03 -29.60 14.26
C VAL A 123 -6.55 -29.52 12.82
N VAL A 124 -7.75 -30.04 12.55
CA VAL A 124 -8.37 -29.96 11.22
C VAL A 124 -9.00 -28.59 10.96
N ILE A 125 -9.75 -28.06 11.93
CA ILE A 125 -10.58 -26.85 11.75
C ILE A 125 -9.75 -25.57 11.83
N ALA A 126 -8.82 -25.46 12.78
CA ALA A 126 -8.12 -24.19 13.04
C ALA A 126 -7.30 -23.66 11.84
N PRO A 127 -6.49 -24.47 11.14
CA PRO A 127 -5.77 -24.00 9.94
C PRO A 127 -6.74 -23.59 8.82
N GLN A 128 -7.85 -24.33 8.69
CA GLN A 128 -8.85 -24.06 7.65
C GLN A 128 -9.64 -22.77 7.95
N ALA A 129 -9.98 -22.55 9.24
CA ALA A 129 -10.61 -21.31 9.68
C ALA A 129 -9.69 -20.09 9.46
N TYR A 130 -8.39 -20.24 9.73
CA TYR A 130 -7.40 -19.19 9.50
C TYR A 130 -7.27 -18.87 8.00
N ALA A 131 -7.19 -19.89 7.13
CA ALA A 131 -7.16 -19.70 5.69
C ALA A 131 -8.46 -19.04 5.18
N GLY A 132 -9.63 -19.48 5.67
CA GLY A 132 -10.94 -18.88 5.37
C GLY A 132 -11.01 -17.40 5.77
N TYR A 133 -10.53 -17.08 6.96
CA TYR A 133 -10.44 -15.69 7.41
C TYR A 133 -9.56 -14.84 6.49
N GLY A 134 -8.40 -15.35 6.08
CA GLY A 134 -7.52 -14.64 5.13
C GLY A 134 -8.19 -14.39 3.78
N THR A 135 -8.94 -15.37 3.26
CA THR A 135 -9.69 -15.25 2.00
C THR A 135 -10.82 -14.21 2.13
N GLU A 136 -11.53 -14.20 3.25
CA GLU A 136 -12.59 -13.21 3.49
C GLU A 136 -12.04 -11.79 3.61
N VAL A 137 -10.93 -11.61 4.33
CA VAL A 137 -10.23 -10.31 4.37
C VAL A 137 -9.81 -9.86 2.98
N ALA A 138 -9.31 -10.78 2.14
CA ALA A 138 -8.95 -10.46 0.76
C ALA A 138 -10.19 -10.02 -0.05
N ARG A 139 -11.32 -10.71 0.12
CA ARG A 139 -12.59 -10.38 -0.54
C ARG A 139 -13.10 -9.01 -0.13
N GLU A 140 -13.23 -8.75 1.18
CA GLU A 140 -13.68 -7.45 1.70
C GLU A 140 -12.76 -6.31 1.23
N THR A 141 -11.45 -6.53 1.29
CA THR A 141 -10.45 -5.56 0.83
C THR A 141 -10.61 -5.27 -0.66
N ALA A 142 -10.74 -6.33 -1.48
CA ALA A 142 -10.94 -6.17 -2.91
C ALA A 142 -12.23 -5.41 -3.20
N ASP A 143 -13.31 -5.71 -2.48
CA ASP A 143 -14.59 -5.01 -2.61
C ASP A 143 -14.49 -3.54 -2.20
N GLN A 144 -13.69 -3.21 -1.17
CA GLN A 144 -13.45 -1.83 -0.75
C GLN A 144 -12.63 -1.02 -1.77
N ILE A 145 -11.55 -1.60 -2.32
CA ILE A 145 -10.66 -0.91 -3.27
C ILE A 145 -11.36 -0.66 -4.60
N PHE A 146 -12.07 -1.68 -5.09
CA PHE A 146 -12.65 -1.71 -6.44
C PHE A 146 -14.16 -1.44 -6.44
N GLN A 147 -14.68 -0.82 -5.39
CA GLN A 147 -16.05 -0.30 -5.44
C GLN A 147 -16.15 0.79 -6.50
N ASP A 148 -17.25 0.76 -7.24
CA ASP A 148 -17.56 1.78 -8.24
C ASP A 148 -17.75 3.17 -7.61
N ASP A 149 -17.82 3.24 -6.28
CA ASP A 149 -17.91 4.48 -5.50
C ASP A 149 -17.12 4.42 -4.18
N PRO A 150 -15.78 4.52 -4.21
CA PRO A 150 -15.04 4.77 -2.98
C PRO A 150 -15.27 6.23 -2.58
N THR A 151 -16.34 6.51 -1.85
CA THR A 151 -16.38 7.72 -1.02
C THR A 151 -15.21 7.62 -0.05
N PRO A 152 -14.18 8.48 -0.13
CA PRO A 152 -13.23 8.56 0.96
C PRO A 152 -14.06 8.87 2.20
N VAL A 153 -13.86 8.12 3.26
CA VAL A 153 -14.39 8.46 4.58
C VAL A 153 -13.69 9.75 5.01
N VAL A 154 -14.14 10.87 4.46
CA VAL A 154 -13.85 12.17 5.03
C VAL A 154 -14.73 12.20 6.27
N ALA A 155 -14.11 11.96 7.43
CA ALA A 155 -14.78 12.25 8.69
C ALA A 155 -15.39 13.64 8.56
N ALA A 156 -16.71 13.75 8.76
CA ALA A 156 -17.45 15.00 8.68
C ALA A 156 -16.80 16.00 9.65
N GLY A 157 -15.88 16.79 9.13
CA GLY A 157 -15.28 17.92 9.83
C GLY A 157 -16.04 19.18 9.49
N PRO A 158 -16.03 20.19 10.37
CA PRO A 158 -16.79 21.42 10.17
C PRO A 158 -16.39 22.10 8.86
N SER A 159 -17.41 22.61 8.18
CA SER A 159 -17.34 23.34 6.90
C SER A 159 -16.14 24.29 6.83
N VAL A 160 -15.25 24.03 5.89
CA VAL A 160 -14.17 24.96 5.55
C VAL A 160 -14.77 26.14 4.82
N ALA A 161 -14.36 27.35 5.19
CA ALA A 161 -14.67 28.55 4.43
C ALA A 161 -14.32 28.33 2.95
N PRO A 162 -15.15 28.79 1.99
CA PRO A 162 -14.91 28.58 0.57
C PRO A 162 -13.58 29.20 0.17
N GLU A 163 -12.68 28.37 -0.39
CA GLU A 163 -11.54 28.92 -1.14
C GLU A 163 -12.06 29.84 -2.23
N PRO A 164 -11.35 30.94 -2.55
CA PRO A 164 -11.80 31.87 -3.56
C PRO A 164 -12.02 31.13 -4.89
N ASP A 165 -13.20 31.35 -5.45
CA ASP A 165 -13.67 30.71 -6.69
C ASP A 165 -12.63 30.87 -7.80
N PRO A 166 -12.04 29.78 -8.33
CA PRO A 166 -11.06 29.90 -9.40
C PRO A 166 -11.77 30.45 -10.63
N SER A 167 -11.37 31.65 -11.06
CA SER A 167 -11.91 32.29 -12.26
C SER A 167 -11.59 31.40 -13.46
N PHE A 168 -12.60 30.83 -14.09
CA PHE A 168 -12.44 30.18 -15.39
C PHE A 168 -12.19 31.25 -16.44
N LEU A 169 -11.02 31.20 -17.06
CA LEU A 169 -10.74 32.07 -18.21
C LEU A 169 -11.62 31.58 -19.37
N THR A 170 -12.39 32.46 -19.96
CA THR A 170 -13.23 32.22 -21.15
C THR A 170 -12.42 31.58 -22.28
N PRO A 171 -13.01 30.73 -23.13
CA PRO A 171 -12.32 30.12 -24.27
C PRO A 171 -11.83 31.21 -25.21
N ALA A 172 -10.62 31.11 -25.72
CA ALA A 172 -10.15 31.92 -26.82
C ALA A 172 -10.91 31.52 -28.08
N ASP A 173 -11.46 32.55 -28.73
CA ASP A 173 -11.99 32.70 -30.09
C ASP A 173 -12.44 31.43 -30.86
N PRO A 174 -13.71 31.35 -31.30
CA PRO A 174 -14.26 30.22 -32.05
C PRO A 174 -13.98 30.27 -33.56
N SER A 175 -12.79 30.65 -33.98
CA SER A 175 -12.42 30.70 -35.41
C SER A 175 -11.41 29.63 -35.81
N ALA A 176 -11.56 28.41 -35.31
CA ALA A 176 -10.89 27.25 -35.88
C ALA A 176 -11.95 26.36 -36.53
N SER A 177 -12.05 26.43 -37.84
CA SER A 177 -12.89 25.59 -38.69
C SER A 177 -12.68 24.12 -38.36
N THR A 178 -13.72 23.47 -37.91
CA THR A 178 -13.80 22.00 -37.82
C THR A 178 -14.17 21.49 -39.20
N ASP A 179 -13.24 20.83 -39.87
CA ASP A 179 -13.49 20.04 -41.07
C ASP A 179 -14.09 18.68 -40.64
N PRO A 180 -15.34 18.35 -40.95
CA PRO A 180 -15.98 17.10 -40.55
C PRO A 180 -15.85 16.06 -41.66
N SER A 181 -14.64 15.58 -41.92
CA SER A 181 -14.44 14.45 -42.84
C SER A 181 -13.19 13.64 -42.46
N ALA A 182 -13.22 12.98 -41.31
CA ALA A 182 -12.36 11.84 -41.06
C ALA A 182 -13.25 10.62 -40.87
N SER A 183 -13.50 9.92 -42.00
CA SER A 183 -14.05 8.57 -42.05
C SER A 183 -13.15 7.66 -41.22
N THR A 184 -13.62 7.25 -40.05
CA THR A 184 -12.94 6.26 -39.22
C THR A 184 -13.15 4.87 -39.81
N SER A 185 -12.21 4.46 -40.65
CA SER A 185 -11.97 3.04 -40.92
C SER A 185 -11.59 2.36 -39.60
N PRO A 186 -12.10 1.18 -39.26
CA PRO A 186 -11.66 0.46 -38.06
C PRO A 186 -10.19 0.14 -38.22
N SER A 187 -9.36 0.83 -37.42
CA SER A 187 -7.95 0.52 -37.28
C SER A 187 -7.80 -0.91 -36.74
N PRO A 188 -6.86 -1.73 -37.24
CA PRO A 188 -6.58 -3.03 -36.67
C PRO A 188 -6.29 -2.86 -35.17
N ALA A 189 -6.76 -3.81 -34.35
CA ALA A 189 -6.62 -3.81 -32.91
C ALA A 189 -5.18 -3.44 -32.49
N PRO A 190 -5.00 -2.42 -31.64
CA PRO A 190 -3.67 -1.92 -31.33
C PRO A 190 -2.84 -3.01 -30.66
N VAL A 191 -1.66 -3.19 -31.18
CA VAL A 191 -0.58 -3.94 -30.55
C VAL A 191 -0.32 -3.26 -29.20
N ASP A 192 -0.58 -3.97 -28.11
CA ASP A 192 -0.39 -3.61 -26.70
C ASP A 192 0.01 -2.13 -26.44
N GLU A 193 -0.99 -1.26 -26.37
CA GLU A 193 -0.80 0.16 -26.05
C GLU A 193 -0.15 0.32 -24.66
N ARG A 194 0.68 1.35 -24.52
CA ARG A 194 1.25 1.72 -23.22
C ARG A 194 0.15 1.91 -22.17
N ILE A 195 0.39 1.38 -21.00
CA ILE A 195 -0.54 1.47 -19.86
C ILE A 195 -0.18 2.71 -19.05
N ASN A 196 -1.03 3.73 -19.12
CA ASN A 196 -0.83 4.99 -18.42
C ASN A 196 -1.69 5.04 -17.15
N ALA A 197 -1.09 5.38 -16.04
CA ALA A 197 -1.75 5.52 -14.74
C ALA A 197 -1.26 6.77 -14.00
N LEU A 198 -2.18 7.45 -13.30
CA LEU A 198 -1.89 8.54 -12.40
C LEU A 198 -1.74 8.02 -10.97
N VAL A 199 -0.57 8.16 -10.39
CA VAL A 199 -0.30 7.88 -8.97
C VAL A 199 -0.45 9.17 -8.19
N VAL A 200 -1.33 9.15 -7.18
CA VAL A 200 -1.67 10.31 -6.35
C VAL A 200 -1.35 10.04 -4.90
N GLY A 201 -0.57 10.92 -4.29
CA GLY A 201 -0.44 11.03 -2.84
C GLY A 201 -1.30 12.18 -2.33
N ALA A 202 -2.37 11.86 -1.58
CA ALA A 202 -3.28 12.86 -1.07
C ALA A 202 -2.90 13.29 0.35
N ASP A 203 -2.83 14.60 0.61
CA ASP A 203 -2.75 15.15 1.96
C ASP A 203 -4.15 15.12 2.59
N ALA A 204 -4.60 13.90 2.87
CA ALA A 204 -5.90 13.57 3.42
C ALA A 204 -5.72 12.57 4.58
N GLY A 205 -6.77 12.38 5.37
CA GLY A 205 -6.78 11.42 6.47
C GLY A 205 -7.31 12.03 7.77
N VAL A 206 -7.20 11.29 8.87
CA VAL A 206 -7.71 11.71 10.19
C VAL A 206 -7.03 13.01 10.62
N GLY A 207 -7.85 14.04 10.96
CA GLY A 207 -7.36 15.35 11.37
C GLY A 207 -7.01 16.32 10.23
N ARG A 208 -7.14 15.92 8.97
CA ARG A 208 -6.96 16.80 7.80
C ARG A 208 -8.31 17.35 7.32
N ARG A 209 -8.37 18.65 7.06
CA ARG A 209 -9.60 19.33 6.60
C ARG A 209 -9.67 19.48 5.08
N THR A 210 -8.56 19.23 4.39
CA THR A 210 -8.42 19.42 2.94
C THR A 210 -8.05 18.10 2.28
N TYR A 211 -8.43 17.96 1.02
CA TYR A 211 -8.01 16.86 0.16
C TYR A 211 -7.12 17.43 -0.95
N LEU A 212 -5.83 17.60 -0.65
CA LEU A 212 -4.87 18.14 -1.62
C LEU A 212 -4.02 17.02 -2.21
N THR A 213 -3.89 17.01 -3.53
CA THR A 213 -3.04 16.04 -4.25
C THR A 213 -1.61 16.55 -4.30
N ASP A 214 -0.87 16.38 -3.19
CA ASP A 214 0.49 16.90 -3.03
C ASP A 214 1.55 16.10 -3.82
N THR A 215 1.21 14.89 -4.23
CA THR A 215 2.00 14.05 -5.13
C THR A 215 1.15 13.69 -6.33
N MET A 216 1.64 13.96 -7.53
CA MET A 216 1.03 13.57 -8.80
C MET A 216 2.13 13.06 -9.71
N ILE A 217 2.12 11.77 -10.01
CA ILE A 217 3.09 11.10 -10.87
C ILE A 217 2.33 10.35 -11.95
N VAL A 218 2.54 10.71 -13.21
CA VAL A 218 2.06 9.91 -14.33
C VAL A 218 3.09 8.84 -14.62
N VAL A 219 2.66 7.59 -14.57
CA VAL A 219 3.45 6.39 -14.84
C VAL A 219 2.93 5.77 -16.12
N SER A 220 3.82 5.45 -17.03
CA SER A 220 3.52 4.75 -18.28
C SER A 220 4.37 3.50 -18.36
N LEU A 221 3.72 2.36 -18.50
CA LEU A 221 4.34 1.05 -18.70
C LEU A 221 4.14 0.61 -20.15
N ASP A 222 5.21 0.27 -20.82
CA ASP A 222 5.18 -0.44 -22.09
C ASP A 222 5.20 -1.95 -21.85
N PRO A 223 4.11 -2.67 -22.10
CA PRO A 223 4.02 -4.11 -21.81
C PRO A 223 4.90 -4.97 -22.73
N ASN A 224 5.33 -4.44 -23.87
CA ASN A 224 6.17 -5.15 -24.84
C ASN A 224 7.65 -5.12 -24.43
N THR A 225 8.15 -3.95 -24.08
CA THR A 225 9.57 -3.74 -23.75
C THR A 225 9.86 -3.81 -22.25
N GLY A 226 8.83 -3.79 -21.38
CA GLY A 226 9.00 -3.67 -19.93
C GLY A 226 9.56 -2.30 -19.50
N THR A 227 9.47 -1.28 -20.37
CA THR A 227 9.94 0.06 -20.08
C THR A 227 8.93 0.82 -19.25
N VAL A 228 9.37 1.41 -18.15
CA VAL A 228 8.57 2.30 -17.30
C VAL A 228 9.09 3.72 -17.41
N SER A 229 8.19 4.64 -17.71
CA SER A 229 8.47 6.06 -17.69
C SER A 229 7.60 6.76 -16.64
N MET A 230 8.19 7.66 -15.85
CA MET A 230 7.51 8.41 -14.80
C MET A 230 7.77 9.89 -14.93
N VAL A 231 6.70 10.70 -14.88
CA VAL A 231 6.80 12.16 -14.81
C VAL A 231 6.03 12.69 -13.60
N SER A 232 6.71 13.46 -12.76
CA SER A 232 6.08 14.15 -11.63
C SER A 232 5.62 15.54 -12.03
N ILE A 233 4.40 15.88 -11.62
CA ILE A 233 3.76 17.18 -11.87
C ILE A 233 3.87 18.04 -10.61
N PRO A 234 4.39 19.29 -10.70
CA PRO A 234 4.46 20.21 -9.58
C PRO A 234 3.05 20.53 -9.05
N ARG A 235 2.84 20.37 -7.76
CA ARG A 235 1.54 20.62 -7.11
C ARG A 235 1.08 22.09 -7.20
N ASP A 236 2.04 23.02 -7.28
CA ASP A 236 1.80 24.47 -7.37
C ASP A 236 1.62 24.94 -8.84
N MET A 237 1.44 24.01 -9.80
CA MET A 237 1.15 24.34 -11.18
C MET A 237 -0.23 24.99 -11.29
N VAL A 238 -0.32 26.08 -12.06
CA VAL A 238 -1.54 26.88 -12.27
C VAL A 238 -1.85 27.02 -13.75
N ASP A 239 -3.05 27.49 -14.07
CA ASP A 239 -3.50 27.72 -15.45
C ASP A 239 -3.39 26.46 -16.33
N VAL A 240 -3.70 25.29 -15.71
CA VAL A 240 -3.61 23.99 -16.35
C VAL A 240 -4.80 23.79 -17.31
N PRO A 241 -4.58 23.30 -18.54
CA PRO A 241 -5.66 23.03 -19.48
C PRO A 241 -6.55 21.88 -18.95
N LEU A 242 -7.85 22.03 -19.01
CA LEU A 242 -8.83 20.98 -18.76
C LEU A 242 -9.16 20.22 -20.05
N ALA A 243 -9.75 19.03 -19.93
CA ALA A 243 -10.14 18.20 -21.08
C ALA A 243 -11.12 18.93 -22.02
N ASP A 244 -12.01 19.76 -21.48
CA ASP A 244 -13.02 20.54 -22.21
C ASP A 244 -12.49 21.84 -22.85
N GLY A 245 -11.18 22.09 -22.78
CA GLY A 245 -10.54 23.28 -23.35
C GLY A 245 -10.47 24.49 -22.42
N ARG A 246 -11.21 24.49 -21.31
CA ARG A 246 -11.07 25.53 -20.27
C ARG A 246 -9.71 25.41 -19.57
N LYS A 247 -9.38 26.40 -18.73
CA LYS A 247 -8.18 26.36 -17.88
C LYS A 247 -8.59 26.43 -16.41
N TYR A 248 -7.98 25.58 -15.61
CA TYR A 248 -8.07 25.65 -14.16
C TYR A 248 -7.03 26.63 -13.63
N SER A 249 -7.48 27.78 -13.13
CA SER A 249 -6.58 28.90 -12.79
C SER A 249 -5.92 28.75 -11.40
N ALA A 250 -6.51 27.98 -10.49
CA ALA A 250 -5.91 27.72 -9.18
C ALA A 250 -4.79 26.67 -9.25
N LYS A 251 -4.16 26.37 -8.11
CA LYS A 251 -3.14 25.32 -8.02
C LYS A 251 -3.73 23.96 -8.29
N ILE A 252 -3.08 23.16 -9.12
CA ILE A 252 -3.59 21.87 -9.60
C ILE A 252 -3.84 20.87 -8.45
N ASN A 253 -3.12 20.99 -7.34
CA ASN A 253 -3.31 20.10 -6.19
C ASN A 253 -4.70 20.25 -5.53
N GLY A 254 -5.41 21.35 -5.76
CA GLY A 254 -6.79 21.56 -5.32
C GLY A 254 -7.86 21.04 -6.29
N LEU A 255 -7.49 20.66 -7.52
CA LEU A 255 -8.44 20.36 -8.59
C LEU A 255 -9.40 19.20 -8.24
N VAL A 256 -8.90 18.13 -7.61
CA VAL A 256 -9.74 16.98 -7.20
C VAL A 256 -10.80 17.42 -6.18
N ALA A 257 -10.40 18.16 -5.16
CA ALA A 257 -11.32 18.68 -4.16
C ALA A 257 -12.34 19.66 -4.78
N TYR A 258 -11.86 20.55 -5.64
CA TYR A 258 -12.72 21.51 -6.34
C TYR A 258 -13.78 20.80 -7.20
N ALA A 259 -13.37 19.82 -8.01
CA ALA A 259 -14.29 19.09 -8.87
C ALA A 259 -15.37 18.34 -8.07
N ARG A 260 -15.01 17.75 -6.93
CA ARG A 260 -15.96 17.09 -6.02
C ARG A 260 -17.02 18.04 -5.45
N HIS A 261 -16.61 19.26 -5.10
CA HIS A 261 -17.52 20.25 -4.52
C HIS A 261 -18.35 20.97 -5.60
N HIS A 262 -17.92 20.95 -6.85
CA HIS A 262 -18.57 21.65 -7.96
C HIS A 262 -18.91 20.71 -9.14
N PRO A 263 -19.64 19.58 -8.93
CA PRO A 263 -19.89 18.58 -9.97
C PRO A 263 -20.62 19.17 -11.19
N LYS A 264 -21.45 20.18 -10.99
CA LYS A 264 -22.16 20.89 -12.08
C LYS A 264 -21.22 21.59 -13.08
N GLN A 265 -20.01 21.92 -12.66
CA GLN A 265 -19.00 22.56 -13.53
C GLN A 265 -18.22 21.54 -14.36
N PHE A 266 -18.35 20.25 -14.04
CA PHE A 266 -17.68 19.14 -14.72
C PHE A 266 -18.71 18.08 -15.18
N PRO A 267 -19.60 18.43 -16.12
CA PRO A 267 -20.60 17.50 -16.63
C PRO A 267 -19.93 16.28 -17.25
N GLY A 268 -20.46 15.10 -16.97
CA GLY A 268 -19.87 13.82 -17.42
C GLY A 268 -18.73 13.28 -16.55
N SER A 269 -18.30 14.01 -15.53
CA SER A 269 -17.34 13.46 -14.56
C SER A 269 -18.02 12.47 -13.60
N SER A 270 -17.23 11.51 -13.07
CA SER A 270 -17.70 10.52 -12.09
C SER A 270 -18.10 11.12 -10.73
N GLY A 271 -17.91 12.45 -10.54
CA GLY A 271 -18.07 13.10 -9.24
C GLY A 271 -16.90 12.85 -8.26
N LYS A 272 -15.97 11.97 -8.62
CA LYS A 272 -14.81 11.63 -7.78
C LYS A 272 -13.66 12.63 -7.92
N GLY A 273 -13.68 13.46 -8.97
CA GLY A 273 -12.69 14.49 -9.28
C GLY A 273 -11.35 13.97 -9.79
N PHE A 274 -11.06 12.67 -9.69
CA PHE A 274 -9.83 12.09 -10.25
C PHE A 274 -9.86 12.04 -11.76
N ASP A 275 -11.01 11.75 -12.36
CA ASP A 275 -11.25 11.78 -13.79
C ASP A 275 -11.00 13.18 -14.37
N VAL A 276 -11.39 14.24 -13.66
CA VAL A 276 -11.09 15.62 -14.03
C VAL A 276 -9.58 15.89 -14.00
N LEU A 277 -8.89 15.40 -12.96
CA LEU A 277 -7.43 15.53 -12.86
C LEU A 277 -6.72 14.71 -13.96
N GLN A 278 -7.16 13.47 -14.22
CA GLN A 278 -6.65 12.63 -15.31
C GLN A 278 -6.80 13.33 -16.66
N GLY A 279 -7.99 13.87 -16.95
CA GLY A 279 -8.25 14.63 -18.18
C GLY A 279 -7.39 15.89 -18.31
N ALA A 280 -7.18 16.64 -17.23
CA ALA A 280 -6.32 17.82 -17.21
C ALA A 280 -4.85 17.45 -17.48
N LEU A 281 -4.33 16.42 -16.83
CA LEU A 281 -2.96 15.93 -17.05
C LEU A 281 -2.79 15.30 -18.43
N GLY A 282 -3.80 14.57 -18.90
CA GLY A 282 -3.83 14.04 -20.25
C GLY A 282 -3.74 15.17 -21.31
N LYS A 283 -4.53 16.23 -21.13
CA LYS A 283 -4.47 17.42 -22.01
C LYS A 283 -3.13 18.16 -21.92
N LEU A 284 -2.53 18.22 -20.74
CA LEU A 284 -1.23 18.83 -20.51
C LEU A 284 -0.10 18.06 -21.23
N LEU A 285 -0.09 16.73 -21.06
CA LEU A 285 0.96 15.85 -21.57
C LEU A 285 0.72 15.38 -23.01
N GLY A 286 -0.52 15.43 -23.50
CA GLY A 286 -0.89 14.86 -24.81
C GLY A 286 -1.08 13.34 -24.75
N LEU A 287 -1.44 12.77 -23.60
CA LEU A 287 -1.60 11.34 -23.35
C LEU A 287 -3.03 11.02 -22.92
N ASP A 288 -3.49 9.79 -23.18
CA ASP A 288 -4.63 9.25 -22.44
C ASP A 288 -4.15 8.63 -21.11
N ILE A 289 -4.83 8.94 -20.01
CA ILE A 289 -4.50 8.45 -18.66
C ILE A 289 -5.76 7.81 -18.07
N PRO A 290 -6.09 6.57 -18.47
CA PRO A 290 -7.35 5.93 -18.08
C PRO A 290 -7.38 5.49 -16.62
N TYR A 291 -6.22 5.25 -16.00
CA TYR A 291 -6.15 4.68 -14.67
C TYR A 291 -5.59 5.67 -13.64
N TYR A 292 -6.06 5.53 -12.40
CA TYR A 292 -5.42 6.18 -11.25
C TYR A 292 -5.29 5.21 -10.07
N ALA A 293 -4.34 5.51 -9.21
CA ALA A 293 -4.20 4.93 -7.88
C ALA A 293 -3.86 6.06 -6.90
N ALA A 294 -4.71 6.26 -5.91
CA ALA A 294 -4.54 7.31 -4.90
C ALA A 294 -4.37 6.68 -3.52
N VAL A 295 -3.47 7.24 -2.71
CA VAL A 295 -3.21 6.83 -1.34
C VAL A 295 -3.12 8.06 -0.44
N ASP A 296 -3.69 7.99 0.75
CA ASP A 296 -3.51 9.01 1.77
C ASP A 296 -2.21 8.81 2.58
N LEU A 297 -1.87 9.77 3.42
CA LEU A 297 -0.61 9.75 4.18
C LEU A 297 -0.56 8.59 5.18
N GLY A 298 -1.66 8.28 5.84
CA GLY A 298 -1.75 7.18 6.82
C GLY A 298 -1.61 5.83 6.14
N GLY A 299 -2.26 5.68 5.00
CA GLY A 299 -2.17 4.50 4.16
C GLY A 299 -0.77 4.24 3.64
N PHE A 300 -0.11 5.28 3.16
CA PHE A 300 1.28 5.18 2.73
C PHE A 300 2.17 4.63 3.87
N VAL A 301 2.08 5.21 5.07
CA VAL A 301 2.82 4.74 6.25
C VAL A 301 2.51 3.28 6.56
N SER A 302 1.23 2.91 6.54
CA SER A 302 0.79 1.55 6.83
C SER A 302 1.32 0.54 5.80
N ILE A 303 1.23 0.86 4.51
CA ILE A 303 1.72 0.02 3.42
C ILE A 303 3.24 -0.20 3.55
N VAL A 304 4.01 0.88 3.73
CA VAL A 304 5.48 0.79 3.87
C VAL A 304 5.86 -0.05 5.09
N ASN A 305 5.20 0.14 6.23
CA ASN A 305 5.48 -0.66 7.44
C ASN A 305 5.17 -2.14 7.23
N THR A 306 4.06 -2.46 6.58
CA THR A 306 3.64 -3.84 6.35
C THR A 306 4.54 -4.56 5.34
N LEU A 307 5.10 -3.82 4.38
CA LEU A 307 6.15 -4.34 3.48
C LEU A 307 7.48 -4.60 4.20
N GLY A 308 7.62 -4.13 5.45
CA GLY A 308 8.86 -4.23 6.22
C GLY A 308 9.82 -3.06 6.02
N GLY A 309 9.37 -1.98 5.37
CA GLY A 309 10.18 -0.80 5.10
C GLY A 309 10.55 -0.64 3.62
N VAL A 310 11.29 0.42 3.31
CA VAL A 310 11.75 0.76 1.96
C VAL A 310 13.20 1.19 1.96
N ASP A 311 13.98 0.69 0.98
CA ASP A 311 15.37 1.09 0.80
C ASP A 311 15.45 2.30 -0.14
N VAL A 312 16.19 3.32 0.29
CA VAL A 312 16.48 4.53 -0.49
C VAL A 312 17.96 4.85 -0.46
N ASN A 313 18.45 5.56 -1.47
CA ASN A 313 19.83 6.04 -1.52
C ASN A 313 19.86 7.57 -1.44
N VAL A 314 20.07 8.10 -0.27
CA VAL A 314 20.11 9.54 0.00
C VAL A 314 21.39 10.13 -0.58
N GLU A 315 21.29 10.92 -1.65
CA GLU A 315 22.46 11.50 -2.31
C GLU A 315 23.18 12.51 -1.44
N ARG A 316 22.44 13.23 -0.59
CA ARG A 316 22.98 14.29 0.25
C ARG A 316 22.26 14.39 1.59
N SER A 317 23.03 14.53 2.66
CA SER A 317 22.50 14.78 4.01
C SER A 317 21.67 16.06 4.04
N PHE A 318 20.54 16.04 4.68
CA PHE A 318 19.73 17.23 4.93
C PHE A 318 19.02 17.17 6.28
N CYS A 319 18.55 18.33 6.72
CA CYS A 319 17.80 18.49 7.96
C CYS A 319 16.71 19.54 7.77
N ASP A 320 15.47 19.19 8.15
CA ASP A 320 14.34 20.12 8.22
C ASP A 320 13.86 20.26 9.67
N PRO A 321 14.23 21.32 10.39
CA PRO A 321 13.81 21.54 11.76
C PRO A 321 12.30 21.88 11.88
N HIS A 322 11.66 22.21 10.77
CA HIS A 322 10.25 22.60 10.72
C HIS A 322 9.31 21.41 10.42
N TYR A 323 9.88 20.25 10.07
CA TYR A 323 9.06 19.05 9.90
C TYR A 323 8.67 18.50 11.27
N LYS A 324 7.39 18.67 11.65
CA LYS A 324 6.86 18.31 12.99
C LYS A 324 5.66 17.39 12.89
N GLU A 325 5.63 16.48 11.93
CA GLU A 325 4.56 15.54 11.70
C GLU A 325 4.97 14.11 12.04
N TYR A 326 4.03 13.24 12.30
CA TYR A 326 4.23 11.80 12.46
C TYR A 326 5.32 11.40 13.47
N GLY A 327 5.36 12.09 14.62
CA GLY A 327 6.30 11.78 15.71
C GLY A 327 7.63 12.54 15.67
N TYR A 328 7.85 13.36 14.65
CA TYR A 328 9.06 14.21 14.55
C TYR A 328 8.87 15.55 15.26
N LEU A 329 9.02 15.59 16.57
CA LEU A 329 8.82 16.83 17.36
C LEU A 329 9.94 17.87 17.15
N HIS A 330 11.14 17.42 16.79
CA HIS A 330 12.34 18.26 16.70
C HIS A 330 12.89 18.40 15.27
N GLY A 331 12.07 18.07 14.27
CA GLY A 331 12.48 18.07 12.89
C GLY A 331 12.91 16.69 12.38
N PHE A 332 13.14 16.60 11.09
CA PHE A 332 13.61 15.39 10.41
C PHE A 332 14.98 15.61 9.82
N SER A 333 15.92 14.71 10.09
CA SER A 333 17.25 14.70 9.50
C SER A 333 17.62 13.32 8.98
N ILE A 334 18.36 13.28 7.86
CA ILE A 334 18.87 12.05 7.27
C ILE A 334 20.26 12.31 6.68
N SER A 335 21.19 11.38 6.87
CA SER A 335 22.53 11.44 6.30
C SER A 335 22.54 10.94 4.85
N ALA A 336 23.56 11.31 4.08
CA ALA A 336 23.81 10.71 2.78
C ALA A 336 24.15 9.22 2.91
N GLY A 337 23.76 8.43 1.90
CA GLY A 337 24.00 6.99 1.84
C GLY A 337 22.73 6.17 1.77
N ARG A 338 22.88 4.85 1.84
CA ARG A 338 21.75 3.91 1.80
C ARG A 338 21.06 3.85 3.16
N HIS A 339 19.74 3.93 3.15
CA HIS A 339 18.90 3.84 4.34
C HIS A 339 17.75 2.88 4.09
N HIS A 340 17.42 2.13 5.14
CA HIS A 340 16.19 1.37 5.22
C HIS A 340 15.20 2.16 6.08
N LEU A 341 14.12 2.64 5.47
CA LEU A 341 13.16 3.55 6.09
C LEU A 341 11.87 2.82 6.45
N ASN A 342 11.39 3.00 7.68
CA ASN A 342 10.02 2.63 8.03
C ASN A 342 9.02 3.64 7.45
N GLY A 343 7.69 3.39 7.60
CA GLY A 343 6.66 4.22 6.99
C GLY A 343 6.74 5.70 7.38
N ASN A 344 6.97 6.02 8.66
CA ASN A 344 7.08 7.41 9.11
C ASN A 344 8.34 8.09 8.57
N GLN A 345 9.46 7.37 8.51
CA GLN A 345 10.71 7.88 7.94
C GLN A 345 10.59 8.10 6.44
N ALA A 346 10.00 7.15 5.72
CA ALA A 346 9.74 7.25 4.29
C ALA A 346 8.81 8.41 3.96
N LEU A 347 7.75 8.61 4.76
CA LEU A 347 6.85 9.75 4.60
C LEU A 347 7.57 11.08 4.86
N ALA A 348 8.36 11.17 5.93
CA ALA A 348 9.15 12.37 6.21
C ALA A 348 10.13 12.67 5.06
N TYR A 349 10.86 11.65 4.59
CA TYR A 349 11.79 11.76 3.45
C TYR A 349 11.09 12.25 2.18
N ALA A 350 9.90 11.75 1.89
CA ALA A 350 9.10 12.12 0.71
C ALA A 350 8.41 13.50 0.84
N ARG A 351 8.32 14.10 2.06
CA ARG A 351 7.57 15.36 2.29
C ARG A 351 8.42 16.57 2.60
N VAL A 352 9.62 16.39 3.13
CA VAL A 352 10.53 17.48 3.48
C VAL A 352 10.87 18.33 2.25
N ARG A 353 10.89 19.68 2.41
CA ARG A 353 11.14 20.65 1.32
C ARG A 353 11.80 21.96 1.74
N LYS A 354 11.98 22.18 3.03
CA LYS A 354 12.52 23.46 3.56
C LYS A 354 14.03 23.52 3.77
N PRO A 355 14.81 22.42 3.80
CA PRO A 355 16.27 22.51 3.91
C PRO A 355 16.89 23.28 2.74
N ASN A 356 18.02 23.93 2.98
CA ASN A 356 18.77 24.63 1.93
C ASN A 356 19.14 23.67 0.78
N GLY A 357 18.78 24.06 -0.45
CA GLY A 357 19.00 23.28 -1.65
C GLY A 357 17.92 22.24 -1.94
N GLU A 358 16.87 22.17 -1.12
CA GLU A 358 15.66 21.40 -1.38
C GLU A 358 14.57 22.29 -2.00
N SER A 359 13.74 21.67 -2.81
CA SER A 359 12.64 22.33 -3.51
C SER A 359 11.47 21.35 -3.68
N ASP A 360 10.36 21.80 -4.24
CA ASP A 360 9.27 20.93 -4.63
C ASP A 360 9.69 19.91 -5.71
N PHE A 361 10.67 20.27 -6.55
CA PHE A 361 11.19 19.37 -7.59
C PHE A 361 12.06 18.24 -6.98
N THR A 362 12.97 18.58 -6.05
CA THR A 362 13.77 17.55 -5.36
C THR A 362 12.90 16.64 -4.50
N ARG A 363 11.84 17.18 -3.88
CA ARG A 363 10.84 16.37 -3.19
C ARG A 363 10.16 15.38 -4.14
N ALA A 364 9.72 15.82 -5.31
CA ALA A 364 9.11 14.96 -6.31
C ALA A 364 10.06 13.83 -6.77
N ALA A 365 11.35 14.12 -6.89
CA ALA A 365 12.37 13.11 -7.19
C ALA A 365 12.48 12.05 -6.08
N ARG A 366 12.46 12.46 -4.80
CA ARG A 366 12.45 11.52 -3.67
C ARG A 366 11.19 10.67 -3.62
N GLN A 367 10.03 11.22 -3.98
CA GLN A 367 8.78 10.45 -4.09
C GLN A 367 8.90 9.33 -5.13
N GLN A 368 9.48 9.61 -6.30
CA GLN A 368 9.75 8.58 -7.31
C GLN A 368 10.76 7.54 -6.82
N GLU A 369 11.77 7.95 -6.05
CA GLU A 369 12.74 7.03 -5.46
C GLU A 369 12.08 6.07 -4.46
N VAL A 370 11.22 6.59 -3.59
CA VAL A 370 10.48 5.77 -2.63
C VAL A 370 9.57 4.77 -3.35
N LEU A 371 8.87 5.17 -4.41
CA LEU A 371 8.05 4.25 -5.22
C LEU A 371 8.91 3.13 -5.84
N THR A 372 10.09 3.48 -6.35
CA THR A 372 11.04 2.48 -6.90
C THR A 372 11.52 1.53 -5.80
N GLY A 373 11.84 2.05 -4.62
CA GLY A 373 12.23 1.24 -3.46
C GLY A 373 11.12 0.32 -2.96
N MET A 374 9.85 0.78 -2.96
CA MET A 374 8.69 -0.07 -2.63
C MET A 374 8.54 -1.22 -3.63
N ARG A 375 8.66 -0.94 -4.93
CA ARG A 375 8.67 -1.98 -5.97
C ARG A 375 9.75 -3.03 -5.67
N ASP A 376 10.98 -2.59 -5.44
CA ASP A 376 12.10 -3.48 -5.14
C ASP A 376 11.86 -4.32 -3.87
N THR A 377 11.17 -3.77 -2.87
CA THR A 377 10.80 -4.51 -1.64
C THR A 377 9.74 -5.57 -1.95
N ILE A 378 8.75 -5.25 -2.79
CA ILE A 378 7.72 -6.20 -3.22
C ILE A 378 8.36 -7.35 -4.02
N GLU A 379 9.26 -7.06 -4.96
CA GLU A 379 9.95 -8.06 -5.76
C GLU A 379 10.80 -9.03 -4.92
N ARG A 380 11.38 -8.53 -3.82
CA ARG A 380 12.13 -9.36 -2.87
C ARG A 380 11.24 -10.17 -1.92
N GLY A 381 9.93 -10.12 -2.11
CA GLY A 381 8.95 -10.86 -1.30
C GLY A 381 8.53 -10.16 -0.01
N GLY A 382 8.75 -8.86 0.13
CA GLY A 382 8.35 -8.08 1.30
C GLY A 382 6.86 -8.19 1.64
N PHE A 383 6.00 -8.45 0.66
CA PHE A 383 4.57 -8.69 0.87
C PHE A 383 4.26 -9.96 1.68
N LEU A 384 5.21 -10.90 1.78
CA LEU A 384 5.04 -12.14 2.56
C LEU A 384 5.24 -11.94 4.07
N ASN A 385 5.78 -10.78 4.50
CA ASN A 385 6.01 -10.48 5.92
C ASN A 385 4.69 -10.41 6.70
N ASP A 386 3.68 -9.73 6.15
CA ASP A 386 2.33 -9.65 6.70
C ASP A 386 1.30 -9.46 5.58
N PRO A 387 0.93 -10.53 4.87
CA PRO A 387 0.02 -10.44 3.71
C PRO A 387 -1.37 -9.91 4.10
N ILE A 388 -1.89 -10.33 5.25
CA ILE A 388 -3.22 -9.92 5.72
C ILE A 388 -3.20 -8.44 6.14
N GLY A 389 -2.17 -8.01 6.86
CA GLY A 389 -1.98 -6.60 7.22
C GLY A 389 -1.81 -5.71 6.00
N LEU A 390 -1.07 -6.16 4.98
CA LEU A 390 -0.91 -5.43 3.72
C LEU A 390 -2.24 -5.27 2.98
N LEU A 391 -3.01 -6.34 2.86
CA LEU A 391 -4.34 -6.28 2.26
C LEU A 391 -5.24 -5.28 2.99
N LYS A 392 -5.30 -5.33 4.33
CA LYS A 392 -6.07 -4.39 5.14
C LYS A 392 -5.58 -2.94 5.00
N ALA A 393 -4.27 -2.72 4.94
CA ALA A 393 -3.69 -1.39 4.75
C ALA A 393 -4.09 -0.81 3.39
N ILE A 394 -3.98 -1.61 2.33
CA ILE A 394 -4.37 -1.21 0.97
C ILE A 394 -5.88 -0.91 0.92
N GLY A 395 -6.73 -1.82 1.40
CA GLY A 395 -8.19 -1.70 1.32
C GLY A 395 -8.77 -0.46 1.99
N ARG A 396 -8.14 0.01 3.06
CA ARG A 396 -8.60 1.19 3.82
C ARG A 396 -8.16 2.52 3.22
N THR A 397 -7.15 2.52 2.36
CA THR A 397 -6.41 3.75 2.05
C THR A 397 -6.13 3.95 0.58
N VAL A 398 -6.21 2.90 -0.21
CA VAL A 398 -6.01 2.98 -1.67
C VAL A 398 -7.37 3.12 -2.36
N SER A 399 -7.45 4.08 -3.26
CA SER A 399 -8.59 4.29 -4.16
C SER A 399 -8.11 4.20 -5.60
N THR A 400 -8.80 3.44 -6.44
CA THR A 400 -8.43 3.27 -7.85
C THR A 400 -9.65 3.03 -8.73
N ASN A 401 -9.52 3.34 -10.03
CA ASN A 401 -10.48 2.97 -11.06
C ASN A 401 -9.97 1.82 -11.97
N ILE A 402 -8.88 1.17 -11.59
CA ILE A 402 -8.36 0.02 -12.34
C ILE A 402 -9.36 -1.13 -12.22
N PRO A 403 -9.92 -1.66 -13.32
CA PRO A 403 -10.84 -2.80 -13.24
C PRO A 403 -10.11 -4.05 -12.72
N ARG A 404 -10.73 -4.81 -11.81
CA ARG A 404 -10.16 -6.06 -11.24
C ARG A 404 -9.67 -7.01 -12.33
N LYS A 405 -10.45 -7.14 -13.41
CA LYS A 405 -10.14 -8.03 -14.55
C LYS A 405 -8.85 -7.66 -15.29
N LYS A 406 -8.39 -6.40 -15.17
CA LYS A 406 -7.14 -5.94 -15.78
C LYS A 406 -5.91 -6.19 -14.91
N LEU A 407 -6.08 -6.48 -13.63
CA LEU A 407 -4.96 -6.67 -12.70
C LEU A 407 -4.00 -7.79 -13.10
N PRO A 408 -4.45 -8.98 -13.57
CA PRO A 408 -3.54 -10.02 -14.02
C PRO A 408 -2.66 -9.59 -15.19
N ASP A 409 -3.23 -8.88 -16.18
CA ASP A 409 -2.48 -8.40 -17.35
C ASP A 409 -1.50 -7.30 -16.95
N LEU A 410 -1.91 -6.38 -16.05
CA LEU A 410 -1.03 -5.36 -15.48
C LEU A 410 0.11 -5.97 -14.66
N ALA A 411 -0.15 -7.05 -13.93
CA ALA A 411 0.85 -7.77 -13.15
C ALA A 411 1.88 -8.46 -14.06
N ASP A 412 1.43 -9.09 -15.15
CA ASP A 412 2.32 -9.70 -16.15
C ASP A 412 3.18 -8.64 -16.85
N ALA A 413 2.59 -7.49 -17.20
CA ALA A 413 3.33 -6.37 -17.78
C ALA A 413 4.36 -5.82 -16.78
N ALA A 414 3.96 -5.64 -15.51
CA ALA A 414 4.86 -5.16 -14.46
C ALA A 414 6.00 -6.14 -14.14
N ALA A 415 5.76 -7.46 -14.27
CA ALA A 415 6.78 -8.47 -14.05
C ALA A 415 7.89 -8.46 -15.12
N LYS A 416 7.63 -7.89 -16.30
CA LYS A 416 8.62 -7.71 -17.38
C LYS A 416 9.52 -6.49 -17.17
N VAL A 417 9.21 -5.61 -16.20
CA VAL A 417 9.92 -4.35 -16.00
C VAL A 417 11.37 -4.61 -15.58
N ASP A 418 12.31 -4.18 -16.41
CA ASP A 418 13.71 -4.15 -16.05
C ASP A 418 14.04 -2.82 -15.34
N ARG A 419 14.76 -2.93 -14.24
CA ARG A 419 15.22 -1.77 -13.46
C ARG A 419 16.10 -0.82 -14.30
N ALA A 420 16.82 -1.32 -15.27
CA ALA A 420 17.63 -0.54 -16.21
C ALA A 420 16.77 0.30 -17.16
N HIS A 421 15.49 -0.05 -17.35
CA HIS A 421 14.55 0.62 -18.25
C HIS A 421 13.50 1.45 -17.50
N ILE A 422 13.83 1.94 -16.28
CA ILE A 422 13.00 2.87 -15.52
C ILE A 422 13.48 4.30 -15.74
N TYR A 423 12.71 5.08 -16.51
CA TYR A 423 13.00 6.48 -16.80
C TYR A 423 12.19 7.39 -15.88
N ARG A 424 12.82 8.37 -15.26
CA ARG A 424 12.19 9.27 -14.28
C ARG A 424 12.51 10.71 -14.58
N THR A 425 11.51 11.58 -14.56
CA THR A 425 11.70 13.03 -14.66
C THR A 425 10.69 13.79 -13.81
N VAL A 426 10.96 15.05 -13.61
CA VAL A 426 10.06 16.00 -12.95
C VAL A 426 9.85 17.17 -13.90
N ILE A 427 8.62 17.66 -14.02
CA ILE A 427 8.34 18.89 -14.75
C ILE A 427 8.89 20.07 -13.92
N ASP A 428 10.09 20.53 -14.27
CA ASP A 428 10.78 21.67 -13.67
C ASP A 428 11.24 22.68 -14.74
N HIS A 429 12.18 23.55 -14.42
CA HIS A 429 12.74 24.48 -15.41
C HIS A 429 13.55 23.74 -16.48
N PRO A 430 13.37 24.06 -17.77
CA PRO A 430 12.61 25.16 -18.36
C PRO A 430 11.19 24.79 -18.83
N LEU A 431 10.61 23.70 -18.32
CA LEU A 431 9.25 23.21 -18.65
C LEU A 431 8.17 24.03 -17.95
N VAL A 432 8.52 24.68 -16.85
CA VAL A 432 7.68 25.63 -16.13
C VAL A 432 8.42 26.94 -15.93
N LYS A 433 7.65 28.03 -15.70
CA LYS A 433 8.16 29.33 -15.25
C LYS A 433 7.66 29.56 -13.83
N SER A 434 8.57 29.67 -12.87
CA SER A 434 8.22 30.04 -11.50
C SER A 434 7.79 31.50 -11.42
N GLY A 435 6.76 31.76 -10.61
CA GLY A 435 6.23 33.10 -10.33
C GLY A 435 5.73 33.20 -8.90
N PHE A 436 5.37 34.40 -8.52
CA PHE A 436 4.72 34.71 -7.25
C PHE A 436 3.60 35.72 -7.50
N ASP A 437 2.37 35.34 -7.17
CA ASP A 437 1.21 36.20 -7.33
C ASP A 437 0.25 36.05 -6.12
N LYS A 438 -0.99 36.51 -6.22
CA LYS A 438 -2.01 36.38 -5.17
C LYS A 438 -2.27 34.94 -4.70
N ARG A 439 -1.90 33.94 -5.53
CA ARG A 439 -1.97 32.50 -5.22
C ARG A 439 -0.71 32.00 -4.48
N GLY A 440 0.24 32.89 -4.18
CA GLY A 440 1.55 32.57 -3.61
C GLY A 440 2.56 32.14 -4.68
N SER A 441 3.47 31.22 -4.33
CA SER A 441 4.41 30.62 -5.31
C SER A 441 3.63 29.76 -6.30
N VAL A 442 3.83 30.01 -7.59
CA VAL A 442 3.13 29.32 -8.70
C VAL A 442 4.12 28.83 -9.75
N GLN A 443 3.73 27.78 -10.48
CA GLN A 443 4.45 27.21 -11.60
C GLN A 443 3.58 27.31 -12.86
N LEU A 444 3.97 28.14 -13.81
CA LEU A 444 3.26 28.34 -15.08
C LEU A 444 3.76 27.33 -16.12
N PRO A 445 2.93 26.43 -16.67
CA PRO A 445 3.38 25.41 -17.61
C PRO A 445 3.75 25.99 -18.96
N VAL A 446 4.85 25.54 -19.55
CA VAL A 446 5.23 25.79 -20.95
C VAL A 446 4.77 24.57 -21.76
N ILE A 447 3.47 24.54 -22.10
CA ILE A 447 2.77 23.38 -22.68
C ILE A 447 3.53 22.75 -23.86
N LYS A 448 4.01 23.57 -24.81
CA LYS A 448 4.77 23.07 -25.99
C LYS A 448 6.01 22.26 -25.57
N LYS A 449 6.75 22.73 -24.54
CA LYS A 449 7.95 22.02 -24.05
C LYS A 449 7.57 20.76 -23.27
N ILE A 450 6.47 20.82 -22.49
CA ILE A 450 5.98 19.67 -21.72
C ILE A 450 5.53 18.55 -22.67
N ARG A 451 4.83 18.88 -23.76
CA ARG A 451 4.44 17.87 -24.75
C ARG A 451 5.63 17.27 -25.49
N ALA A 452 6.60 18.08 -25.88
CA ALA A 452 7.83 17.57 -26.51
C ALA A 452 8.63 16.65 -25.56
N LEU A 453 8.59 16.90 -24.23
CA LEU A 453 9.11 15.95 -23.24
C LEU A 453 8.27 14.68 -23.19
N ALA A 454 6.94 14.81 -23.20
CA ALA A 454 6.05 13.65 -23.14
C ALA A 454 6.22 12.74 -24.37
N ASP A 455 6.31 13.31 -25.57
CA ASP A 455 6.55 12.58 -26.83
C ASP A 455 7.86 11.77 -26.77
N ASP A 456 8.91 12.33 -26.15
CA ASP A 456 10.21 11.65 -26.00
C ASP A 456 10.20 10.63 -24.85
N LEU A 457 9.47 10.90 -23.76
CA LEU A 457 9.44 10.04 -22.56
C LEU A 457 8.47 8.85 -22.71
N PHE A 458 7.42 9.03 -23.50
CA PHE A 458 6.34 8.06 -23.70
C PHE A 458 6.17 7.70 -25.19
N PRO A 459 7.22 7.17 -25.86
CA PRO A 459 7.14 6.86 -27.28
C PRO A 459 6.05 5.80 -27.54
N VAL A 460 5.23 6.04 -28.57
CA VAL A 460 4.13 5.14 -28.95
C VAL A 460 4.56 4.01 -29.89
N ASP A 461 5.75 4.11 -30.46
CA ASP A 461 6.31 3.15 -31.41
C ASP A 461 7.12 2.02 -30.75
N GLY A 462 7.07 1.89 -29.41
CA GLY A 462 7.83 0.89 -28.65
C GLY A 462 9.34 1.19 -28.57
N SER A 463 9.79 2.34 -29.08
CA SER A 463 11.18 2.76 -28.91
C SER A 463 11.48 3.12 -27.45
N LEU A 464 12.76 3.10 -27.08
CA LEU A 464 13.18 3.62 -25.77
C LEU A 464 13.24 5.14 -25.79
N PRO A 465 13.01 5.81 -24.64
CA PRO A 465 13.23 7.24 -24.51
C PRO A 465 14.61 7.65 -25.00
N LYS A 466 14.71 8.65 -25.85
CA LYS A 466 15.96 9.09 -26.50
C LYS A 466 16.98 9.68 -25.54
N ARG A 467 16.52 10.09 -24.35
CA ARG A 467 17.34 10.68 -23.31
C ARG A 467 17.22 9.87 -22.03
N ALA A 468 18.32 9.72 -21.29
CA ALA A 468 18.29 9.25 -19.92
C ALA A 468 17.70 10.36 -19.06
N TYR A 469 16.42 10.25 -18.69
CA TYR A 469 15.78 11.19 -17.77
C TYR A 469 16.13 10.80 -16.35
N LEU A 470 16.95 11.60 -15.72
CA LEU A 470 17.25 11.49 -14.31
C LEU A 470 16.42 12.52 -13.55
N ALA A 471 15.89 12.13 -12.40
CA ALA A 471 15.31 13.09 -11.49
C ALA A 471 16.34 14.18 -11.14
N PRO A 472 15.92 15.46 -10.96
CA PRO A 472 16.84 16.53 -10.60
C PRO A 472 17.62 16.12 -9.35
N LYS A 473 18.94 16.12 -9.47
CA LYS A 473 19.80 15.91 -8.31
C LYS A 473 19.57 17.05 -7.33
N SER A 474 19.44 16.72 -6.08
CA SER A 474 19.53 17.69 -5.01
C SER A 474 20.78 18.56 -5.24
N SER A 475 20.63 19.90 -5.17
CA SER A 475 21.73 20.85 -5.45
C SER A 475 23.05 20.39 -4.83
N THR A 476 24.12 20.32 -5.61
CA THR A 476 25.46 19.90 -5.19
C THR A 476 26.13 20.84 -4.17
N LYS A 477 25.51 21.98 -3.88
CA LYS A 477 25.98 22.85 -2.78
C LYS A 477 25.82 22.10 -1.47
N ARG A 478 26.93 21.63 -0.94
CA ARG A 478 27.06 21.00 0.38
C ARG A 478 26.34 21.89 1.39
N ALA A 479 25.18 21.46 1.87
CA ALA A 479 24.57 22.11 3.00
C ALA A 479 25.52 21.89 4.17
N THR A 480 26.21 22.94 4.58
CA THR A 480 26.91 22.96 5.83
C THR A 480 25.86 22.82 6.91
N THR A 481 25.77 21.63 7.49
CA THR A 481 24.93 21.33 8.66
C THR A 481 25.30 22.18 9.89
N SER A 482 26.40 22.96 9.81
CA SER A 482 26.94 23.83 10.85
C SER A 482 26.20 25.16 10.99
N GLY A 483 24.88 25.16 11.01
CA GLY A 483 24.11 26.40 11.21
C GLY A 483 22.62 26.22 11.47
N VAL A 484 22.08 25.03 11.32
CA VAL A 484 20.66 24.78 11.56
C VAL A 484 20.47 24.37 13.02
N ARG A 485 20.28 25.37 13.88
CA ARG A 485 19.84 25.12 15.27
C ARG A 485 18.54 24.32 15.20
N GLY A 486 18.54 23.10 15.67
CA GLY A 486 17.34 22.26 15.72
C GLY A 486 17.51 20.85 15.18
N CYS A 487 18.47 20.60 14.30
CA CYS A 487 18.81 19.25 13.85
C CYS A 487 20.19 18.75 14.34
N ALA A 488 20.90 19.53 15.13
CA ALA A 488 22.04 19.01 15.88
C ALA A 488 21.51 17.98 16.88
N PRO A 489 22.10 16.77 17.00
CA PRO A 489 21.80 15.90 18.13
C PRO A 489 22.00 16.75 19.40
N ALA A 490 21.03 16.71 20.31
CA ALA A 490 21.18 17.38 21.61
C ALA A 490 22.56 17.03 22.14
N PRO A 491 23.35 18.02 22.58
CA PRO A 491 24.68 17.73 23.10
C PRO A 491 24.50 16.68 24.19
N THR A 492 25.10 15.53 23.98
CA THR A 492 25.15 14.49 25.00
C THR A 492 25.74 15.17 26.22
N LYS A 493 24.93 15.39 27.26
CA LYS A 493 25.44 15.91 28.54
C LYS A 493 26.62 15.03 28.90
N LYS A 494 27.84 15.58 28.79
CA LYS A 494 28.99 14.91 29.36
C LYS A 494 28.62 14.57 30.79
N PRO A 495 28.85 13.35 31.24
CA PRO A 495 28.55 12.98 32.62
C PRO A 495 29.28 14.00 33.52
N THR A 496 28.51 14.75 34.28
CA THR A 496 29.03 15.67 35.30
C THR A 496 29.96 14.85 36.18
N PRO A 497 31.25 15.25 36.36
CA PRO A 497 32.12 14.50 37.24
C PRO A 497 31.47 14.44 38.61
N LYS A 498 31.32 13.23 39.15
CA LYS A 498 30.80 12.98 40.49
C LYS A 498 31.63 13.80 41.47
N PRO A 499 31.03 14.61 42.36
CA PRO A 499 31.83 15.41 43.31
C PRO A 499 32.63 14.47 44.20
N THR A 500 33.93 14.57 44.15
CA THR A 500 34.87 13.90 45.05
C THR A 500 34.58 14.37 46.48
N LYS A 501 34.21 13.44 47.35
CA LYS A 501 34.01 13.69 48.78
C LYS A 501 35.33 14.24 49.38
N LYS A 502 35.31 15.48 49.85
CA LYS A 502 36.35 16.08 50.70
C LYS A 502 36.20 15.51 52.13
N PRO A 503 37.30 15.26 52.83
CA PRO A 503 37.21 14.58 54.15
C PRO A 503 36.57 15.49 55.21
N THR A 504 35.80 14.87 56.03
CA THR A 504 35.04 15.38 57.17
C THR A 504 35.94 15.97 58.26
N ALA A 505 35.74 17.22 58.64
CA ALA A 505 36.23 17.77 59.93
C ALA A 505 35.08 17.69 60.96
N LYS A 506 35.43 17.31 62.15
CA LYS A 506 34.65 16.95 63.31
C LYS A 506 33.89 18.14 63.92
N PRO A 507 32.77 17.93 64.61
CA PRO A 507 31.83 19.00 65.01
C PRO A 507 32.20 19.65 66.34
N THR A 508 31.88 20.94 66.50
CA THR A 508 31.79 21.59 67.80
C THR A 508 30.38 22.08 68.04
N ALA A 509 29.86 21.77 69.20
CA ALA A 509 28.54 22.03 69.70
C ALA A 509 28.27 23.51 70.01
N SER A 510 27.04 23.93 69.82
CA SER A 510 26.25 24.69 70.83
C SER A 510 24.87 25.05 70.29
N ALA A 511 23.85 24.79 71.11
CA ALA A 511 22.43 25.01 70.99
C ALA A 511 22.05 26.46 71.33
N PRO A 512 20.75 26.83 71.56
CA PRO A 512 19.46 26.49 70.91
C PRO A 512 18.57 27.73 70.67
N THR A 513 17.28 27.50 70.34
CA THR A 513 16.11 28.41 70.50
C THR A 513 15.65 29.13 69.25
N ALA A 514 14.52 28.91 68.71
CA ALA A 514 13.11 29.18 69.02
C ALA A 514 12.20 28.81 67.86
N GLU A 515 11.14 28.14 68.19
CA GLU A 515 9.85 28.15 67.45
C GLU A 515 9.17 29.52 67.65
N PRO A 516 8.22 29.98 66.83
CA PRO A 516 6.89 29.40 66.75
C PRO A 516 6.13 29.57 65.40
N SER A 517 5.33 28.58 65.12
CA SER A 517 3.84 28.58 64.80
C SER A 517 3.19 29.47 63.75
N PRO A 518 1.97 29.12 63.38
CA PRO A 518 1.52 28.88 62.00
C PRO A 518 0.43 29.87 61.52
N SER A 519 0.07 29.85 60.28
CA SER A 519 -1.21 30.26 59.65
C SER A 519 -0.95 30.63 58.17
N HIS A 520 -1.71 30.33 57.18
CA HIS A 520 -3.15 30.29 56.98
C HIS A 520 -3.45 29.41 55.76
N VAL A 521 -4.44 28.58 55.89
CA VAL A 521 -5.25 27.94 54.83
C VAL A 521 -6.05 29.01 54.12
N SER A 522 -6.11 28.97 52.80
CA SER A 522 -7.18 29.61 52.02
C SER A 522 -7.69 28.67 50.95
N GLU A 523 -8.95 28.38 51.10
CA GLU A 523 -9.87 27.55 50.34
C GLU A 523 -10.21 28.15 48.96
N PRO A 524 -10.57 27.37 47.92
CA PRO A 524 -10.98 27.88 46.61
C PRO A 524 -12.48 28.19 46.59
N PRO A 525 -12.96 29.16 45.79
CA PRO A 525 -14.39 29.48 45.66
C PRO A 525 -15.10 28.55 44.63
N PRO A 526 -16.45 28.45 44.75
CA PRO A 526 -17.27 27.43 44.11
C PRO A 526 -17.72 27.80 42.70
N ALA A 527 -18.15 26.76 42.00
CA ALA A 527 -18.78 26.79 40.68
C ALA A 527 -20.11 27.55 40.70
N SER A 528 -20.38 28.32 39.65
CA SER A 528 -21.69 28.86 39.31
C SER A 528 -22.24 28.23 38.06
N ALA A 529 -23.47 27.73 38.20
CA ALA A 529 -24.28 27.13 37.15
C ALA A 529 -24.94 28.17 36.25
N ALA A 530 -25.35 27.69 35.13
CA ALA A 530 -26.05 28.25 33.99
C ALA A 530 -27.26 29.18 34.27
N PRO A 531 -27.83 29.83 33.24
CA PRO A 531 -28.76 29.12 32.37
C PRO A 531 -28.34 29.03 30.90
#